data_91698b2ddace3809e1472cb599aa8bd9
#
_entry.id   91698b2ddace3809e1472cb599aa8bd9
#
_cell.length_a   1.000
_cell.length_b   1.000
_cell.length_c   1.000
_cell.angle_alpha   90.00
_cell.angle_beta   90.00
_cell.angle_gamma   90.00
#
_symmetry.space_group_name_H-M   'P 1'
#
loop_
_entity.id
_entity.type
_entity.pdbx_description
1 polymer ?
#
loop_
_entity_poly.entity_id
_entity_poly.type
_entity_poly.pdbx_seq_one_letter_code
_entity_poly.pdbx_strand_id
1 'polypeptide(L)'
;MEIDLTSSASGNGAAAAQDLIKESSTATFVADVVEASHEVPVIVDFWAPWCGPCKQLTPLLESTVRQAQGAVKMVKVNIDDNPEIAQQLRVQSIPAVFAFHNGQPVDGFTGAQTESQVKAFVQRLTGAQGPSPVEQLLENGKAALEAGDFSNAVQAFSQVIETDPT
;
A
#
# COMPACT_ATOMS: atom_id res chain seq x y z
N MET A 1 49.50 -7.22 18.24
CA MET A 1 48.56 -7.26 17.09
C MET A 1 47.17 -7.57 17.58
N GLU A 2 46.42 -6.54 17.89
CA GLU A 2 45.02 -6.68 18.28
C GLU A 2 44.19 -6.35 17.08
N ILE A 3 43.40 -7.30 16.60
CA ILE A 3 42.43 -7.11 15.54
C ILE A 3 41.11 -6.79 16.21
N ASP A 4 40.77 -5.53 16.21
CA ASP A 4 39.47 -5.05 16.69
C ASP A 4 38.41 -5.36 15.62
N LEU A 5 37.66 -6.43 15.85
CA LEU A 5 36.50 -6.81 15.07
C LEU A 5 35.23 -6.29 15.75
N THR A 6 35.07 -4.98 15.78
CA THR A 6 33.77 -4.39 16.06
C THR A 6 32.94 -4.35 14.77
N SER A 7 32.32 -5.47 14.49
CA SER A 7 31.31 -5.58 13.47
C SER A 7 30.05 -4.85 13.92
N SER A 8 29.90 -3.61 13.50
CA SER A 8 28.67 -2.85 13.64
C SER A 8 27.63 -3.33 12.64
N ALA A 9 26.89 -4.34 13.01
CA ALA A 9 25.65 -4.69 12.34
C ALA A 9 24.49 -4.07 13.12
N SER A 10 24.24 -2.81 12.90
CA SER A 10 23.04 -2.15 13.43
C SER A 10 22.70 -0.96 12.55
N GLY A 11 21.65 -1.04 11.80
CA GLY A 11 21.12 0.15 11.16
C GLY A 11 20.15 -0.02 10.01
N ASN A 12 19.76 -1.22 9.64
CA ASN A 12 18.91 -1.35 8.44
C ASN A 12 17.40 -1.28 8.71
N GLY A 13 16.96 -1.41 9.96
CA GLY A 13 15.53 -1.38 10.28
C GLY A 13 14.94 0.04 10.36
N ALA A 14 15.70 0.99 10.88
CA ALA A 14 15.22 2.36 11.06
C ALA A 14 15.23 3.18 9.77
N ALA A 15 16.20 2.96 8.89
CA ALA A 15 16.29 3.64 7.60
C ALA A 15 15.15 3.19 6.66
N ALA A 16 14.83 1.90 6.64
CA ALA A 16 13.72 1.37 5.83
C ALA A 16 12.36 1.92 6.25
N ALA A 17 12.14 2.15 7.55
CA ALA A 17 10.89 2.73 8.06
C ALA A 17 10.75 4.22 7.72
N GLN A 18 11.84 4.96 7.58
CA GLN A 18 11.84 6.39 7.21
C GLN A 18 11.56 6.59 5.72
N ASP A 19 11.94 5.66 4.86
CA ASP A 19 11.71 5.73 3.41
C ASP A 19 10.27 5.40 3.00
N LEU A 20 9.47 4.84 3.89
CA LEU A 20 8.07 4.47 3.59
C LEU A 20 7.14 5.66 3.48
N ILE A 21 7.43 6.74 4.22
CA ILE A 21 6.59 7.93 4.31
C ILE A 21 7.48 9.16 4.17
N LYS A 22 7.19 10.01 3.18
CA LYS A 22 7.94 11.25 2.97
C LYS A 22 7.06 12.36 2.40
N GLU A 23 7.54 13.59 2.51
CA GLU A 23 6.96 14.72 1.78
C GLU A 23 7.41 14.66 0.31
N SER A 24 6.48 15.01 -0.60
CA SER A 24 6.77 15.16 -2.02
C SER A 24 6.35 16.54 -2.51
N SER A 25 6.85 16.92 -3.66
CA SER A 25 6.58 18.22 -4.30
C SER A 25 6.23 18.03 -5.77
N THR A 26 5.73 19.07 -6.41
CA THR A 26 5.50 19.07 -7.87
C THR A 26 6.76 18.65 -8.63
N ALA A 27 7.93 19.11 -8.20
CA ALA A 27 9.21 18.82 -8.84
C ALA A 27 9.65 17.35 -8.70
N THR A 28 9.31 16.69 -7.58
CA THR A 28 9.76 15.33 -7.29
C THR A 28 8.66 14.28 -7.45
N PHE A 29 7.44 14.69 -7.75
CA PHE A 29 6.27 13.80 -7.81
C PHE A 29 6.45 12.63 -8.75
N VAL A 30 7.04 12.84 -9.93
CA VAL A 30 7.27 11.76 -10.90
C VAL A 30 8.15 10.67 -10.30
N ALA A 31 9.27 11.05 -9.70
CA ALA A 31 10.19 10.08 -9.07
C ALA A 31 9.58 9.45 -7.82
N ASP A 32 8.96 10.26 -6.97
CA ASP A 32 8.44 9.82 -5.67
C ASP A 32 7.17 8.96 -5.77
N VAL A 33 6.38 9.16 -6.81
CA VAL A 33 5.08 8.52 -6.97
C VAL A 33 5.02 7.65 -8.22
N VAL A 34 5.20 8.24 -9.40
CA VAL A 34 5.00 7.53 -10.67
C VAL A 34 6.03 6.41 -10.82
N GLU A 35 7.32 6.72 -10.73
CA GLU A 35 8.38 5.73 -10.85
C GLU A 35 8.39 4.74 -9.68
N ALA A 36 8.25 5.24 -8.45
CA ALA A 36 8.21 4.40 -7.26
C ALA A 36 7.06 3.40 -7.27
N SER A 37 5.93 3.74 -7.89
CA SER A 37 4.73 2.89 -7.98
C SER A 37 4.90 1.66 -8.88
N HIS A 38 5.99 1.58 -9.65
CA HIS A 38 6.34 0.37 -10.40
C HIS A 38 6.88 -0.75 -9.49
N GLU A 39 7.41 -0.39 -8.33
CA GLU A 39 7.91 -1.37 -7.35
C GLU A 39 6.81 -1.81 -6.37
N VAL A 40 6.16 -0.84 -5.73
CA VAL A 40 5.05 -1.06 -4.79
C VAL A 40 4.03 0.06 -4.97
N PRO A 41 2.75 -0.17 -4.61
CA PRO A 41 1.75 0.90 -4.62
C PRO A 41 2.19 2.08 -3.75
N VAL A 42 1.90 3.30 -4.21
CA VAL A 42 2.20 4.55 -3.51
C VAL A 42 0.90 5.29 -3.21
N ILE A 43 0.67 5.59 -1.95
CA ILE A 43 -0.43 6.43 -1.49
C ILE A 43 0.02 7.89 -1.51
N VAL A 44 -0.80 8.76 -2.08
CA VAL A 44 -0.58 10.21 -2.09
C VAL A 44 -1.63 10.88 -1.23
N ASP A 45 -1.20 11.53 -0.16
CA ASP A 45 -2.05 12.30 0.75
C ASP A 45 -1.93 13.79 0.46
N PHE A 46 -2.96 14.36 -0.16
CA PHE A 46 -3.06 15.81 -0.38
C PHE A 46 -3.64 16.47 0.86
N TRP A 47 -2.88 17.37 1.44
CA TRP A 47 -3.20 18.03 2.70
C TRP A 47 -2.85 19.52 2.69
N ALA A 48 -3.28 20.25 3.71
CA ALA A 48 -2.85 21.61 3.99
C ALA A 48 -2.82 21.87 5.49
N PRO A 49 -2.02 22.82 5.98
CA PRO A 49 -1.92 23.13 7.42
C PRO A 49 -3.24 23.57 8.05
N TRP A 50 -4.12 24.18 7.28
CA TRP A 50 -5.43 24.66 7.73
C TRP A 50 -6.53 23.60 7.68
N CYS A 51 -6.24 22.43 7.18
CA CYS A 51 -7.22 21.36 7.00
C CYS A 51 -7.39 20.53 8.29
N GLY A 52 -8.48 20.76 9.00
CA GLY A 52 -8.80 20.02 10.24
C GLY A 52 -8.92 18.51 10.04
N PRO A 53 -9.75 18.02 9.08
CA PRO A 53 -9.88 16.59 8.80
C PRO A 53 -8.58 15.90 8.38
N CYS A 54 -7.69 16.60 7.70
CA CYS A 54 -6.37 16.08 7.32
C CYS A 54 -5.53 15.70 8.55
N LYS A 55 -5.63 16.47 9.61
CA LYS A 55 -4.89 16.24 10.87
C LYS A 55 -5.32 14.94 11.56
N GLN A 56 -6.54 14.49 11.30
CA GLN A 56 -7.05 13.20 11.81
C GLN A 56 -6.74 12.05 10.87
N LEU A 57 -6.86 12.25 9.57
CA LEU A 57 -6.66 11.21 8.56
C LEU A 57 -5.19 10.84 8.38
N THR A 58 -4.30 11.81 8.30
CA THR A 58 -2.87 11.58 8.04
C THR A 58 -2.23 10.60 9.02
N PRO A 59 -2.43 10.72 10.35
CA PRO A 59 -1.87 9.75 11.29
C PRO A 59 -2.41 8.33 11.10
N LEU A 60 -3.67 8.17 10.71
CA LEU A 60 -4.28 6.87 10.42
C LEU A 60 -3.65 6.22 9.18
N LEU A 61 -3.44 7.00 8.12
CA LEU A 61 -2.75 6.54 6.91
C LEU A 61 -1.31 6.14 7.23
N GLU A 62 -0.56 6.99 7.93
CA GLU A 62 0.82 6.71 8.30
C GLU A 62 0.96 5.43 9.13
N SER A 63 0.10 5.27 10.14
CA SER A 63 0.08 4.06 10.97
C SER A 63 -0.19 2.80 10.15
N THR A 64 -1.18 2.86 9.25
CA THR A 64 -1.55 1.71 8.41
C THR A 64 -0.45 1.38 7.40
N VAL A 65 0.20 2.38 6.82
CA VAL A 65 1.34 2.18 5.91
C VAL A 65 2.51 1.52 6.64
N ARG A 66 2.82 1.95 7.86
CA ARG A 66 3.88 1.31 8.66
C ARG A 66 3.55 -0.15 8.99
N GLN A 67 2.29 -0.45 9.28
CA GLN A 67 1.82 -1.81 9.54
C GLN A 67 1.94 -2.72 8.31
N ALA A 68 1.89 -2.16 7.11
CA ALA A 68 2.06 -2.90 5.87
C ALA A 68 3.52 -3.31 5.55
N GLN A 69 4.49 -2.85 6.36
CA GLN A 69 5.89 -3.30 6.36
C GLN A 69 6.57 -3.27 4.98
N GLY A 70 6.36 -2.21 4.22
CA GLY A 70 6.99 -2.02 2.91
C GLY A 70 6.16 -2.50 1.72
N ALA A 71 4.99 -3.09 1.94
CA ALA A 71 4.08 -3.48 0.86
C ALA A 71 3.43 -2.28 0.16
N VAL A 72 3.47 -1.11 0.77
CA VAL A 72 2.97 0.16 0.25
C VAL A 72 3.84 1.29 0.77
N LYS A 73 4.01 2.34 -0.03
CA LYS A 73 4.66 3.59 0.36
C LYS A 73 3.63 4.72 0.42
N MET A 74 3.98 5.80 1.08
CA MET A 74 3.13 6.99 1.20
C MET A 74 3.95 8.26 0.97
N VAL A 75 3.39 9.19 0.22
CA VAL A 75 3.90 10.55 0.13
C VAL A 75 2.82 11.53 0.56
N LYS A 76 3.24 12.63 1.17
CA LYS A 76 2.36 13.74 1.56
C LYS A 76 2.67 14.93 0.67
N VAL A 77 1.63 15.55 0.12
CA VAL A 77 1.76 16.72 -0.76
C VAL A 77 0.94 17.86 -0.19
N ASN A 78 1.64 18.91 0.25
CA ASN A 78 0.99 20.14 0.70
C ASN A 78 0.48 20.92 -0.52
N ILE A 79 -0.83 21.11 -0.63
CA ILE A 79 -1.44 21.79 -1.78
C ILE A 79 -1.15 23.29 -1.84
N ASP A 80 -0.83 23.91 -0.71
CA ASP A 80 -0.46 25.33 -0.69
C ASP A 80 0.89 25.56 -1.36
N ASP A 81 1.83 24.64 -1.18
CA ASP A 81 3.17 24.71 -1.76
C ASP A 81 3.24 24.06 -3.16
N ASN A 82 2.29 23.20 -3.50
CA ASN A 82 2.31 22.41 -4.72
C ASN A 82 0.95 22.46 -5.45
N PRO A 83 0.47 23.65 -5.83
CA PRO A 83 -0.83 23.79 -6.48
C PRO A 83 -0.90 23.14 -7.87
N GLU A 84 0.21 23.03 -8.57
CA GLU A 84 0.26 22.49 -9.93
C GLU A 84 -0.14 21.01 -9.96
N ILE A 85 0.45 20.19 -9.09
CA ILE A 85 0.13 18.76 -9.07
C ILE A 85 -1.28 18.51 -8.55
N ALA A 86 -1.75 19.32 -7.62
CA ALA A 86 -3.13 19.26 -7.15
C ALA A 86 -4.12 19.56 -8.29
N GLN A 87 -3.84 20.53 -9.13
CA GLN A 87 -4.65 20.86 -10.30
C GLN A 87 -4.62 19.75 -11.35
N GLN A 88 -3.45 19.19 -11.64
CA GLN A 88 -3.30 18.10 -12.60
C GLN A 88 -4.12 16.88 -12.20
N LEU A 89 -4.17 16.54 -10.92
CA LEU A 89 -4.96 15.44 -10.41
C LEU A 89 -6.39 15.83 -10.05
N ARG A 90 -6.79 17.06 -10.38
CA ARG A 90 -8.15 17.59 -10.15
C ARG A 90 -8.60 17.50 -8.70
N VAL A 91 -7.70 17.80 -7.78
CA VAL A 91 -8.01 17.89 -6.35
C VAL A 91 -8.89 19.11 -6.12
N GLN A 92 -10.15 18.90 -5.76
CA GLN A 92 -11.13 19.97 -5.51
C GLN A 92 -11.39 20.17 -4.02
N SER A 93 -11.16 19.16 -3.22
CA SER A 93 -11.35 19.19 -1.78
C SER A 93 -10.29 18.34 -1.09
N ILE A 94 -9.94 18.70 0.14
CA ILE A 94 -9.00 17.95 0.96
C ILE A 94 -9.64 17.55 2.30
N PRO A 95 -9.21 16.43 2.90
CA PRO A 95 -8.18 15.52 2.41
C PRO A 95 -8.58 14.82 1.12
N ALA A 96 -7.64 14.65 0.20
CA ALA A 96 -7.79 13.84 -0.98
C ALA A 96 -6.65 12.84 -1.05
N VAL A 97 -6.97 11.58 -1.22
CA VAL A 97 -5.99 10.48 -1.22
C VAL A 97 -6.10 9.73 -2.52
N PHE A 98 -4.96 9.52 -3.17
CA PHE A 98 -4.84 8.73 -4.39
C PHE A 98 -3.90 7.56 -4.13
N ALA A 99 -4.12 6.47 -4.84
CA ALA A 99 -3.19 5.36 -4.89
C ALA A 99 -2.69 5.17 -6.31
N PHE A 100 -1.37 5.08 -6.45
CA PHE A 100 -0.70 4.83 -7.72
C PHE A 100 -0.10 3.43 -7.72
N HIS A 101 -0.23 2.74 -8.85
CA HIS A 101 0.41 1.46 -9.09
C HIS A 101 0.75 1.35 -10.57
N ASN A 102 1.97 0.90 -10.88
CA ASN A 102 2.50 0.82 -12.24
C ASN A 102 2.40 2.15 -13.01
N GLY A 103 2.66 3.25 -12.32
CA GLY A 103 2.68 4.59 -12.90
C GLY A 103 1.32 5.24 -13.11
N GLN A 104 0.24 4.63 -12.65
CA GLN A 104 -1.12 5.09 -12.87
C GLN A 104 -1.94 5.16 -11.58
N PRO A 105 -2.87 6.12 -11.45
CA PRO A 105 -3.82 6.11 -10.35
C PRO A 105 -4.79 4.92 -10.51
N VAL A 106 -4.92 4.12 -9.44
CA VAL A 106 -5.75 2.90 -9.44
C VAL A 106 -6.89 2.96 -8.44
N ASP A 107 -6.81 3.80 -7.42
CA ASP A 107 -7.82 3.95 -6.38
C ASP A 107 -7.70 5.33 -5.74
N GLY A 108 -8.66 5.72 -4.95
CA GLY A 108 -8.63 6.98 -4.22
C GLY A 108 -9.92 7.24 -3.44
N PHE A 109 -9.86 8.23 -2.56
CA PHE A 109 -11.02 8.73 -1.85
C PHE A 109 -10.82 10.21 -1.46
N THR A 110 -11.90 10.88 -1.10
CA THR A 110 -11.88 12.25 -0.57
C THR A 110 -12.60 12.31 0.76
N GLY A 111 -12.19 13.24 1.61
CA GLY A 111 -12.80 13.44 2.93
C GLY A 111 -12.27 12.52 4.02
N ALA A 112 -12.77 12.71 5.23
CA ALA A 112 -12.40 11.93 6.39
C ALA A 112 -12.82 10.47 6.24
N GLN A 113 -11.98 9.56 6.72
CA GLN A 113 -12.25 8.13 6.73
C GLN A 113 -12.05 7.57 8.14
N THR A 114 -12.74 6.50 8.46
CA THR A 114 -12.52 5.74 9.69
C THR A 114 -11.25 4.90 9.57
N GLU A 115 -10.73 4.45 10.70
CA GLU A 115 -9.58 3.53 10.73
C GLU A 115 -9.85 2.27 9.91
N SER A 116 -11.04 1.70 10.03
CA SER A 116 -11.45 0.50 9.27
C SER A 116 -11.43 0.74 7.76
N GLN A 117 -11.91 1.92 7.32
CA GLN A 117 -11.92 2.29 5.91
C GLN A 117 -10.51 2.50 5.36
N VAL A 118 -9.63 3.11 6.15
CA VAL A 118 -8.21 3.29 5.78
C VAL A 118 -7.52 1.94 5.66
N LYS A 119 -7.72 1.04 6.62
CA LYS A 119 -7.18 -0.33 6.57
C LYS A 119 -7.68 -1.09 5.34
N ALA A 120 -8.97 -1.02 5.04
CA ALA A 120 -9.55 -1.66 3.87
C ALA A 120 -8.96 -1.10 2.56
N PHE A 121 -8.73 0.22 2.49
CA PHE A 121 -8.08 0.87 1.36
C PHE A 121 -6.66 0.34 1.11
N VAL A 122 -5.85 0.30 2.15
CA VAL A 122 -4.48 -0.23 2.06
C VAL A 122 -4.48 -1.73 1.71
N GLN A 123 -5.39 -2.51 2.29
CA GLN A 123 -5.53 -3.93 1.97
C GLN A 123 -5.86 -4.17 0.50
N ARG A 124 -6.74 -3.37 -0.10
CA ARG A 124 -7.03 -3.46 -1.54
C ARG A 124 -5.77 -3.22 -2.39
N LEU A 125 -4.95 -2.27 -1.99
CA LEU A 125 -3.72 -1.93 -2.72
C LEU A 125 -2.65 -3.01 -2.63
N THR A 126 -2.52 -3.63 -1.48
CA THR A 126 -1.49 -4.65 -1.22
C THR A 126 -1.90 -6.04 -1.67
N GLY A 127 -3.11 -6.21 -2.17
CA GLY A 127 -3.66 -7.53 -2.47
C GLY A 127 -3.95 -8.36 -1.23
N ALA A 128 -3.87 -7.77 -0.04
CA ALA A 128 -4.08 -8.44 1.24
C ALA A 128 -5.56 -8.56 1.62
N GLN A 129 -6.46 -8.55 0.65
CA GLN A 129 -7.88 -8.87 0.84
C GLN A 129 -8.12 -10.38 1.01
N GLY A 130 -7.12 -11.06 1.50
CA GLY A 130 -7.08 -12.49 1.48
C GLY A 130 -6.62 -13.01 0.11
N PRO A 131 -6.32 -14.30 0.02
CA PRO A 131 -5.94 -14.91 -1.24
C PRO A 131 -7.04 -14.72 -2.29
N SER A 132 -6.65 -14.63 -3.55
CA SER A 132 -7.60 -14.60 -4.66
C SER A 132 -8.53 -15.85 -4.60
N PRO A 133 -9.70 -15.83 -5.24
CA PRO A 133 -10.54 -17.02 -5.27
C PRO A 133 -9.80 -18.28 -5.68
N VAL A 134 -8.87 -18.17 -6.64
CA VAL A 134 -8.02 -19.28 -7.06
C VAL A 134 -7.04 -19.71 -5.96
N GLU A 135 -6.39 -18.76 -5.29
CA GLU A 135 -5.49 -19.06 -4.17
C GLU A 135 -6.23 -19.69 -3.00
N GLN A 136 -7.46 -19.25 -2.69
CA GLN A 136 -8.30 -19.85 -1.67
C GLN A 136 -8.65 -21.31 -2.01
N LEU A 137 -8.99 -21.57 -3.26
CA LEU A 137 -9.28 -22.92 -3.72
C LEU A 137 -8.06 -23.83 -3.64
N LEU A 138 -6.88 -23.32 -3.99
CA LEU A 138 -5.62 -24.05 -3.86
C LEU A 138 -5.29 -24.38 -2.41
N GLU A 139 -5.45 -23.40 -1.50
CA GLU A 139 -5.23 -23.63 -0.07
C GLU A 139 -6.23 -24.63 0.51
N ASN A 140 -7.52 -24.52 0.15
CA ASN A 140 -8.54 -25.46 0.57
C ASN A 140 -8.25 -26.87 0.05
N GLY A 141 -7.81 -26.99 -1.20
CA GLY A 141 -7.42 -28.27 -1.79
C GLY A 141 -6.24 -28.92 -1.07
N LYS A 142 -5.20 -28.12 -0.75
CA LYS A 142 -4.04 -28.59 0.03
C LYS A 142 -4.42 -29.02 1.43
N ALA A 143 -5.23 -28.24 2.14
CA ALA A 143 -5.71 -28.58 3.48
C ALA A 143 -6.54 -29.86 3.48
N ALA A 144 -7.39 -30.06 2.47
CA ALA A 144 -8.18 -31.28 2.29
C ALA A 144 -7.28 -32.50 2.04
N LEU A 145 -6.22 -32.36 1.24
CA LEU A 145 -5.24 -33.43 1.02
C LEU A 145 -4.51 -33.82 2.30
N GLU A 146 -4.08 -32.85 3.08
CA GLU A 146 -3.41 -33.09 4.37
C GLU A 146 -4.33 -33.76 5.38
N ALA A 147 -5.63 -33.47 5.34
CA ALA A 147 -6.66 -34.09 6.17
C ALA A 147 -7.10 -35.47 5.66
N GLY A 148 -6.63 -35.89 4.47
CA GLY A 148 -7.05 -37.17 3.84
C GLY A 148 -8.42 -37.09 3.17
N ASP A 149 -8.97 -35.90 3.01
CA ASP A 149 -10.27 -35.69 2.35
C ASP A 149 -10.07 -35.45 0.85
N PHE A 150 -9.86 -36.55 0.14
CA PHE A 150 -9.57 -36.54 -1.30
C PHE A 150 -10.74 -36.04 -2.14
N SER A 151 -11.96 -36.22 -1.67
CA SER A 151 -13.16 -35.79 -2.37
C SER A 151 -13.24 -34.26 -2.45
N ASN A 152 -13.04 -33.57 -1.32
CA ASN A 152 -13.00 -32.10 -1.27
C ASN A 152 -11.77 -31.54 -1.97
N ALA A 153 -10.63 -32.21 -1.89
CA ALA A 153 -9.43 -31.83 -2.62
C ALA A 153 -9.64 -31.81 -4.13
N VAL A 154 -10.20 -32.86 -4.68
CA VAL A 154 -10.53 -32.97 -6.11
C VAL A 154 -11.50 -31.87 -6.52
N GLN A 155 -12.52 -31.62 -5.71
CA GLN A 155 -13.52 -30.59 -5.98
C GLN A 155 -12.90 -29.18 -6.02
N ALA A 156 -12.03 -28.85 -5.07
CA ALA A 156 -11.34 -27.57 -5.01
C ALA A 156 -10.44 -27.36 -6.23
N PHE A 157 -9.63 -28.35 -6.60
CA PHE A 157 -8.74 -28.27 -7.76
C PHE A 157 -9.48 -28.23 -9.09
N SER A 158 -10.61 -28.92 -9.21
CA SER A 158 -11.47 -28.85 -10.40
C SER A 158 -12.01 -27.43 -10.62
N GLN A 159 -12.41 -26.76 -9.56
CA GLN A 159 -12.88 -25.37 -9.62
C GLN A 159 -11.76 -24.40 -10.04
N VAL A 160 -10.52 -24.66 -9.64
CA VAL A 160 -9.36 -23.86 -10.11
C VAL A 160 -9.22 -23.94 -11.63
N ILE A 161 -9.32 -25.14 -12.19
CA ILE A 161 -9.20 -25.37 -13.64
C ILE A 161 -10.34 -24.68 -14.40
N GLU A 162 -11.54 -24.67 -13.85
CA GLU A 162 -12.69 -23.99 -14.46
C GLU A 162 -12.58 -22.47 -14.40
N THR A 163 -11.95 -21.94 -13.35
CA THR A 163 -11.81 -20.48 -13.13
C THR A 163 -10.64 -19.89 -13.92
N ASP A 164 -9.56 -20.66 -14.11
CA ASP A 164 -8.36 -20.25 -14.86
C ASP A 164 -7.88 -21.42 -15.74
N PRO A 165 -8.44 -21.56 -16.97
CA PRO A 165 -8.19 -22.71 -17.84
C PRO A 165 -6.86 -22.68 -18.59
N THR A 166 -5.93 -21.78 -18.26
CA THR A 166 -4.57 -21.77 -18.81
C THR A 166 -3.59 -22.48 -17.87
#